data_bfa0554f65041c8b8be9f3e3a1187b33
#
_entry.id   bfa0554f65041c8b8be9f3e3a1187b33
#
_cell.length_a   1.000
_cell.length_b   1.000
_cell.length_c   1.000
_cell.angle_alpha   90.00
_cell.angle_beta   90.00
_cell.angle_gamma   90.00
#
_symmetry.space_group_name_H-M   'P 1'
#
loop_
_entity.id
_entity.type
_entity.pdbx_description
1 polymer ?
#
loop_
_entity_poly.entity_id
_entity_poly.type
_entity_poly.pdbx_seq_one_letter_code
_entity_poly.pdbx_strand_id
1 'polypeptide(L)'
;MNQQIYSEENITTVANEISRLNPKKILVITGKTSYASSGAKALIDSLFGQYDLTFFSNFCTNPKVEELTNGLKLCRNASINLIVAIGGGSVIDMGKLIRSYMNHDHELIQSIKSNNVFYAQNVPLIAIPTTAGSGSESTHFAVVYIDGCKYSVNHASIFPDYVLLIPSLTYNSPCYLTACSGADALCQAIESYWSVQSTEESRSYAKEAILLLLQYLPQAVKNDLNARNKVMFAANLAGRAINISFTTAAHAYSYALTSYLQIPHGHAVSLTLPYFFNLNMLASPENCNDPRGVTFVKERINELLTLCDCTPQNVMENLVAFFQLLFGEVNNEAKMKITDNLRENLTLSVNLQRLQNNPVKISKKDLDNIRF
;
A
#
# COMPACT_ATOMS: atom_id res chain seq x y z
N MET A 1 -17.97 -5.39 -5.52
CA MET A 1 -18.26 -4.79 -4.19
C MET A 1 -18.26 -3.29 -4.36
N ASN A 2 -19.31 -2.59 -3.90
CA ASN A 2 -19.39 -1.13 -4.05
C ASN A 2 -18.83 -0.46 -2.78
N GLN A 3 -17.53 -0.17 -2.79
CA GLN A 3 -16.92 0.69 -1.79
C GLN A 3 -17.43 2.12 -2.02
N GLN A 4 -17.81 2.81 -0.95
CA GLN A 4 -18.17 4.22 -1.03
C GLN A 4 -16.98 5.09 -0.64
N ILE A 5 -16.57 5.99 -1.54
CA ILE A 5 -15.42 6.87 -1.34
C ILE A 5 -15.94 8.30 -1.20
N TYR A 6 -15.56 8.95 -0.11
CA TYR A 6 -15.89 10.32 0.21
C TYR A 6 -14.62 11.18 0.30
N SER A 7 -14.75 12.43 -0.13
CA SER A 7 -13.71 13.46 0.04
C SER A 7 -14.03 14.37 1.22
N GLU A 8 -13.09 15.20 1.60
CA GLU A 8 -13.25 16.22 2.65
C GLU A 8 -14.47 17.14 2.42
N GLU A 9 -14.74 17.46 1.16
CA GLU A 9 -15.91 18.29 0.77
C GLU A 9 -17.26 17.63 1.09
N ASN A 10 -17.29 16.30 1.23
CA ASN A 10 -18.48 15.50 1.49
C ASN A 10 -18.65 15.12 2.96
N ILE A 11 -18.00 15.81 3.89
CA ILE A 11 -17.97 15.45 5.32
C ILE A 11 -19.37 15.38 5.95
N THR A 12 -20.28 16.26 5.53
CA THR A 12 -21.69 16.25 5.98
C THR A 12 -22.42 14.99 5.52
N THR A 13 -22.17 14.55 4.29
CA THR A 13 -22.74 13.29 3.76
C THR A 13 -22.21 12.11 4.57
N VAL A 14 -20.93 12.11 4.92
CA VAL A 14 -20.31 11.08 5.77
C VAL A 14 -20.98 11.01 7.13
N ALA A 15 -21.23 12.15 7.80
CA ALA A 15 -21.92 12.20 9.08
C ALA A 15 -23.34 11.60 8.99
N ASN A 16 -24.06 11.85 7.91
CA ASN A 16 -25.37 11.26 7.65
C ASN A 16 -25.29 9.73 7.46
N GLU A 17 -24.31 9.24 6.71
CA GLU A 17 -24.11 7.79 6.52
C GLU A 17 -23.74 7.10 7.84
N ILE A 18 -22.84 7.67 8.65
CA ILE A 18 -22.53 7.18 9.99
C ILE A 18 -23.81 7.10 10.85
N SER A 19 -24.64 8.14 10.80
CA SER A 19 -25.91 8.15 11.55
C SER A 19 -26.87 7.04 11.09
N ARG A 20 -26.90 6.74 9.78
CA ARG A 20 -27.70 5.63 9.22
C ARG A 20 -27.20 4.25 9.66
N LEU A 21 -25.89 4.09 9.83
CA LEU A 21 -25.31 2.86 10.39
C LEU A 21 -25.71 2.65 11.85
N ASN A 22 -26.18 3.70 12.53
CA ASN A 22 -26.65 3.70 13.90
C ASN A 22 -25.67 2.98 14.85
N PRO A 23 -24.37 3.36 14.87
CA PRO A 23 -23.38 2.65 15.66
C PRO A 23 -23.65 2.89 17.14
N LYS A 24 -23.60 1.80 17.94
CA LYS A 24 -23.70 1.89 19.40
C LYS A 24 -22.32 1.92 20.03
N LYS A 25 -21.43 1.07 19.56
CA LYS A 25 -20.05 0.97 20.05
C LYS A 25 -19.07 0.86 18.90
N ILE A 26 -18.13 1.78 18.84
CA ILE A 26 -17.18 1.91 17.75
C ILE A 26 -15.78 1.54 18.23
N LEU A 27 -15.10 0.64 17.50
CA LEU A 27 -13.67 0.42 17.66
C LEU A 27 -12.91 1.39 16.76
N VAL A 28 -12.15 2.31 17.37
CA VAL A 28 -11.28 3.25 16.67
C VAL A 28 -9.84 2.74 16.72
N ILE A 29 -9.29 2.37 15.56
CA ILE A 29 -7.91 1.88 15.42
C ILE A 29 -7.06 3.02 14.90
N THR A 30 -5.97 3.36 15.62
CA THR A 30 -5.14 4.54 15.33
C THR A 30 -3.65 4.20 15.40
N GLY A 31 -2.84 5.05 14.76
CA GLY A 31 -1.39 5.07 15.02
C GLY A 31 -1.08 5.77 16.36
N LYS A 32 0.02 5.38 17.00
CA LYS A 32 0.42 5.94 18.32
C LYS A 32 0.69 7.44 18.27
N THR A 33 1.47 7.89 17.30
CA THR A 33 1.91 9.29 17.17
C THR A 33 1.12 10.06 16.14
N SER A 34 0.82 9.45 14.99
CA SER A 34 0.14 10.08 13.86
C SER A 34 -1.28 10.54 14.20
N TYR A 35 -1.96 9.87 15.14
CA TYR A 35 -3.31 10.23 15.56
C TYR A 35 -3.41 11.66 16.11
N ALA A 36 -2.44 12.07 16.92
CA ALA A 36 -2.40 13.44 17.47
C ALA A 36 -1.85 14.45 16.46
N SER A 37 -0.79 14.09 15.71
CA SER A 37 -0.06 15.04 14.86
C SER A 37 -0.74 15.33 13.51
N SER A 38 -1.56 14.41 12.98
CA SER A 38 -2.21 14.57 11.68
C SER A 38 -3.53 15.38 11.71
N GLY A 39 -4.09 15.64 12.90
CA GLY A 39 -5.45 16.18 13.02
C GLY A 39 -6.54 15.10 13.10
N ALA A 40 -6.14 13.82 13.05
CA ALA A 40 -7.08 12.69 13.11
C ALA A 40 -7.95 12.70 14.37
N LYS A 41 -7.39 13.13 15.52
CA LYS A 41 -8.16 13.26 16.76
C LYS A 41 -9.35 14.21 16.61
N ALA A 42 -9.15 15.39 16.05
CA ALA A 42 -10.21 16.38 15.87
C ALA A 42 -11.30 15.85 14.91
N LEU A 43 -10.91 15.13 13.86
CA LEU A 43 -11.86 14.51 12.94
C LEU A 43 -12.70 13.43 13.64
N ILE A 44 -12.08 12.56 14.45
CA ILE A 44 -12.81 11.52 15.21
C ILE A 44 -13.74 12.15 16.22
N ASP A 45 -13.29 13.15 16.97
CA ASP A 45 -14.12 13.86 17.95
C ASP A 45 -15.35 14.52 17.26
N SER A 46 -15.15 15.09 16.06
CA SER A 46 -16.24 15.73 15.28
C SER A 46 -17.26 14.74 14.73
N LEU A 47 -16.81 13.62 14.14
CA LEU A 47 -17.71 12.67 13.45
C LEU A 47 -18.28 11.61 14.38
N PHE A 48 -17.54 11.22 15.41
CA PHE A 48 -17.85 10.04 16.22
C PHE A 48 -17.93 10.33 17.72
N GLY A 49 -17.64 11.55 18.18
CA GLY A 49 -17.54 11.89 19.59
C GLY A 49 -18.85 11.69 20.41
N GLN A 50 -19.99 11.57 19.75
CA GLN A 50 -21.28 11.29 20.39
C GLN A 50 -21.53 9.80 20.68
N TYR A 51 -20.67 8.90 20.17
CA TYR A 51 -20.83 7.45 20.31
C TYR A 51 -19.88 6.87 21.38
N ASP A 52 -20.15 5.63 21.84
CA ASP A 52 -19.24 4.91 22.72
C ASP A 52 -17.99 4.44 21.94
N LEU A 53 -16.84 5.07 22.22
CA LEU A 53 -15.59 4.83 21.51
C LEU A 53 -14.65 3.93 22.34
N THR A 54 -14.16 2.88 21.73
CA THR A 54 -13.05 2.04 22.25
C THR A 54 -11.85 2.23 21.35
N PHE A 55 -10.69 2.61 21.90
CA PHE A 55 -9.47 2.87 21.12
C PHE A 55 -8.50 1.70 21.17
N PHE A 56 -7.87 1.41 20.02
CA PHE A 56 -6.77 0.47 19.91
C PHE A 56 -5.62 1.07 19.08
N SER A 57 -4.46 1.24 19.72
CA SER A 57 -3.25 1.79 19.09
C SER A 57 -1.97 1.06 19.51
N ASN A 58 -2.09 -0.01 20.32
CA ASN A 58 -0.92 -0.69 20.86
C ASN A 58 -0.36 -1.76 19.90
N PHE A 59 0.13 -1.30 18.76
CA PHE A 59 0.83 -2.10 17.76
C PHE A 59 1.89 -1.25 17.03
N CYS A 60 2.81 -1.93 16.34
CA CYS A 60 3.88 -1.32 15.56
C CYS A 60 3.51 -1.21 14.07
N THR A 61 4.29 -0.45 13.33
CA THR A 61 4.32 -0.54 11.85
C THR A 61 4.62 -2.00 11.48
N ASN A 62 3.97 -2.52 10.44
CA ASN A 62 4.01 -3.94 10.10
C ASN A 62 3.44 -4.82 11.23
N PRO A 63 2.11 -4.88 11.38
CA PRO A 63 1.43 -5.51 12.51
C PRO A 63 1.84 -6.96 12.70
N LYS A 64 2.06 -7.36 13.96
CA LYS A 64 2.37 -8.73 14.34
C LYS A 64 1.11 -9.47 14.82
N VAL A 65 1.11 -10.78 14.70
CA VAL A 65 -0.04 -11.61 15.10
C VAL A 65 -0.35 -11.48 16.60
N GLU A 66 0.64 -11.26 17.45
CA GLU A 66 0.45 -11.03 18.90
C GLU A 66 -0.30 -9.73 19.14
N GLU A 67 0.00 -8.68 18.37
CA GLU A 67 -0.66 -7.38 18.44
C GLU A 67 -2.11 -7.48 17.94
N LEU A 68 -2.34 -8.22 16.83
CA LEU A 68 -3.69 -8.56 16.35
C LEU A 68 -4.49 -9.30 17.44
N THR A 69 -3.88 -10.30 18.09
CA THR A 69 -4.51 -11.04 19.19
C THR A 69 -4.96 -10.11 20.32
N ASN A 70 -4.17 -9.08 20.65
CA ASN A 70 -4.56 -8.08 21.67
C ASN A 70 -5.75 -7.22 21.19
N GLY A 71 -5.78 -6.82 19.92
CA GLY A 71 -6.94 -6.13 19.34
C GLY A 71 -8.21 -6.97 19.36
N LEU A 72 -8.10 -8.26 19.03
CA LEU A 72 -9.22 -9.21 19.07
C LEU A 72 -9.77 -9.40 20.48
N LYS A 73 -8.91 -9.42 21.51
CA LYS A 73 -9.36 -9.49 22.92
C LYS A 73 -10.24 -8.32 23.33
N LEU A 74 -9.95 -7.10 22.81
CA LEU A 74 -10.80 -5.94 23.06
C LEU A 74 -12.19 -6.09 22.46
N CYS A 75 -12.32 -6.80 21.34
CA CYS A 75 -13.60 -6.98 20.65
C CYS A 75 -14.50 -8.04 21.32
N ARG A 76 -13.93 -9.08 21.94
CA ARG A 76 -14.68 -10.24 22.48
C ARG A 76 -15.78 -9.87 23.49
N ASN A 77 -15.53 -8.87 24.33
CA ASN A 77 -16.44 -8.43 25.38
C ASN A 77 -17.15 -7.11 25.06
N ALA A 78 -16.87 -6.54 23.90
CA ALA A 78 -17.40 -5.26 23.49
C ALA A 78 -18.28 -5.49 22.25
N SER A 79 -19.57 -5.29 22.35
CA SER A 79 -20.50 -5.44 21.22
C SER A 79 -20.18 -4.39 20.12
N ILE A 80 -18.98 -4.47 19.56
CA ILE A 80 -18.51 -3.58 18.50
C ILE A 80 -19.39 -3.79 17.26
N ASN A 81 -19.94 -2.71 16.73
CA ASN A 81 -20.78 -2.75 15.54
C ASN A 81 -20.36 -1.77 14.44
N LEU A 82 -19.22 -1.08 14.64
CA LEU A 82 -18.52 -0.29 13.61
C LEU A 82 -17.02 -0.28 13.93
N ILE A 83 -16.18 -0.42 12.91
CA ILE A 83 -14.74 -0.23 13.00
C ILE A 83 -14.34 1.00 12.20
N VAL A 84 -13.56 1.88 12.80
CA VAL A 84 -12.94 3.04 12.15
C VAL A 84 -11.43 2.88 12.24
N ALA A 85 -10.77 2.69 11.10
CA ALA A 85 -9.31 2.62 11.01
C ALA A 85 -8.76 3.93 10.44
N ILE A 86 -8.16 4.76 11.30
CA ILE A 86 -7.61 6.06 10.91
C ILE A 86 -6.10 6.10 11.12
N GLY A 87 -5.34 6.10 10.02
CA GLY A 87 -3.88 6.03 10.05
C GLY A 87 -3.25 5.63 8.72
N GLY A 88 -1.99 5.26 8.74
CA GLY A 88 -1.29 4.70 7.58
C GLY A 88 -1.72 3.26 7.27
N GLY A 89 -1.12 2.64 6.25
CA GLY A 89 -1.47 1.30 5.78
C GLY A 89 -1.53 0.25 6.88
N SER A 90 -0.58 0.22 7.82
CA SER A 90 -0.58 -0.72 8.96
C SER A 90 -1.79 -0.59 9.88
N VAL A 91 -2.32 0.62 10.04
CA VAL A 91 -3.54 0.87 10.84
C VAL A 91 -4.76 0.33 10.11
N ILE A 92 -4.85 0.58 8.82
CA ILE A 92 -5.95 0.10 7.99
C ILE A 92 -5.91 -1.43 7.89
N ASP A 93 -4.71 -2.01 7.70
CA ASP A 93 -4.53 -3.47 7.71
C ASP A 93 -4.96 -4.11 9.04
N MET A 94 -4.62 -3.48 10.18
CA MET A 94 -5.08 -3.94 11.49
C MET A 94 -6.61 -3.91 11.58
N GLY A 95 -7.27 -2.88 11.05
CA GLY A 95 -8.73 -2.79 10.99
C GLY A 95 -9.36 -3.93 10.19
N LYS A 96 -8.80 -4.22 9.03
CA LYS A 96 -9.22 -5.34 8.17
C LYS A 96 -9.05 -6.69 8.87
N LEU A 97 -7.89 -6.90 9.51
CA LEU A 97 -7.57 -8.14 10.23
C LEU A 97 -8.48 -8.33 11.45
N ILE A 98 -8.71 -7.29 12.26
CA ILE A 98 -9.62 -7.38 13.39
C ILE A 98 -11.02 -7.73 12.91
N ARG A 99 -11.55 -7.05 11.89
CA ARG A 99 -12.86 -7.36 11.31
C ARG A 99 -12.95 -8.80 10.80
N SER A 100 -11.86 -9.32 10.25
CA SER A 100 -11.81 -10.68 9.69
C SER A 100 -11.84 -11.78 10.73
N TYR A 101 -11.34 -11.51 11.94
CA TYR A 101 -11.10 -12.54 12.93
C TYR A 101 -11.79 -12.28 14.28
N MET A 102 -12.53 -11.17 14.48
CA MET A 102 -13.11 -10.80 15.78
C MET A 102 -14.14 -11.78 16.31
N ASN A 103 -14.79 -12.54 15.45
CA ASN A 103 -15.78 -13.57 15.82
C ASN A 103 -15.23 -14.99 15.76
N HIS A 104 -13.89 -15.14 15.68
CA HIS A 104 -13.25 -16.43 15.54
C HIS A 104 -12.43 -16.78 16.78
N ASP A 105 -12.68 -17.96 17.35
CA ASP A 105 -12.11 -18.35 18.66
C ASP A 105 -10.92 -19.32 18.57
N HIS A 106 -10.59 -19.87 17.37
CA HIS A 106 -9.61 -20.95 17.25
C HIS A 106 -8.56 -20.69 16.17
N GLU A 107 -7.31 -21.06 16.48
CA GLU A 107 -6.19 -21.22 15.52
C GLU A 107 -5.95 -20.02 14.58
N LEU A 108 -5.92 -18.80 15.15
CA LEU A 108 -5.69 -17.57 14.38
C LEU A 108 -4.49 -17.68 13.41
N ILE A 109 -3.36 -18.21 13.91
CA ILE A 109 -2.13 -18.38 13.11
C ILE A 109 -2.38 -19.30 11.91
N GLN A 110 -3.04 -20.43 12.13
CA GLN A 110 -3.34 -21.37 11.06
C GLN A 110 -4.32 -20.76 10.05
N SER A 111 -5.32 -20.03 10.52
CA SER A 111 -6.29 -19.35 9.67
C SER A 111 -5.62 -18.30 8.78
N ILE A 112 -4.68 -17.52 9.33
CA ILE A 112 -3.89 -16.55 8.54
C ILE A 112 -3.02 -17.28 7.50
N LYS A 113 -2.31 -18.33 7.91
CA LYS A 113 -1.40 -19.09 7.02
C LYS A 113 -2.14 -19.76 5.85
N SER A 114 -3.35 -20.24 6.10
CA SER A 114 -4.23 -20.85 5.08
C SER A 114 -5.11 -19.87 4.33
N ASN A 115 -4.99 -18.56 4.61
CA ASN A 115 -5.85 -17.51 4.08
C ASN A 115 -7.35 -17.76 4.32
N ASN A 116 -7.70 -18.34 5.46
CA ASN A 116 -9.08 -18.61 5.84
C ASN A 116 -9.63 -17.41 6.64
N VAL A 117 -10.63 -16.73 6.09
CA VAL A 117 -11.19 -15.49 6.64
C VAL A 117 -12.58 -15.76 7.21
N PHE A 118 -12.79 -15.36 8.47
CA PHE A 118 -14.06 -15.50 9.20
C PHE A 118 -14.73 -14.14 9.33
N TYR A 119 -15.36 -13.70 8.28
CA TYR A 119 -15.90 -12.37 8.17
C TYR A 119 -17.07 -12.09 9.14
N ALA A 120 -16.95 -10.99 9.89
CA ALA A 120 -18.04 -10.44 10.72
C ALA A 120 -19.01 -9.64 9.82
N GLN A 121 -20.02 -10.27 9.27
CA GLN A 121 -20.92 -9.73 8.23
C GLN A 121 -21.63 -8.42 8.61
N ASN A 122 -21.77 -8.11 9.90
CA ASN A 122 -22.57 -6.97 10.36
C ASN A 122 -21.74 -5.86 11.00
N VAL A 123 -20.42 -5.83 10.76
CA VAL A 123 -19.53 -4.81 11.31
C VAL A 123 -18.85 -4.06 10.15
N PRO A 124 -19.41 -2.90 9.73
CA PRO A 124 -18.79 -2.08 8.69
C PRO A 124 -17.40 -1.61 9.10
N LEU A 125 -16.53 -1.39 8.09
CA LEU A 125 -15.20 -0.82 8.24
C LEU A 125 -15.11 0.49 7.46
N ILE A 126 -14.81 1.57 8.18
CA ILE A 126 -14.46 2.86 7.62
C ILE A 126 -12.93 3.00 7.65
N ALA A 127 -12.31 3.18 6.50
CA ALA A 127 -10.88 3.42 6.37
C ALA A 127 -10.61 4.91 6.09
N ILE A 128 -9.74 5.52 6.90
CA ILE A 128 -9.37 6.94 6.80
C ILE A 128 -7.83 7.02 6.74
N PRO A 129 -7.24 7.06 5.54
CA PRO A 129 -5.78 7.12 5.41
C PRO A 129 -5.23 8.47 5.86
N THR A 130 -4.13 8.44 6.63
CA THR A 130 -3.34 9.63 7.01
C THR A 130 -2.00 9.71 6.29
N THR A 131 -1.75 8.78 5.37
CA THR A 131 -0.60 8.77 4.45
C THR A 131 -1.09 8.51 3.04
N ALA A 132 -0.46 9.13 2.05
CA ALA A 132 -0.79 8.98 0.65
C ALA A 132 0.20 8.01 -0.01
N GLY A 133 -0.04 6.69 0.12
CA GLY A 133 0.93 5.70 -0.37
C GLY A 133 0.37 4.31 -0.56
N SER A 134 0.23 3.53 0.49
CA SER A 134 -0.05 2.09 0.43
C SER A 134 -1.34 1.69 -0.29
N GLY A 135 -2.32 2.61 -0.41
CA GLY A 135 -3.64 2.30 -0.97
C GLY A 135 -4.42 1.23 -0.19
N SER A 136 -4.02 0.94 1.06
CA SER A 136 -4.66 -0.12 1.86
C SER A 136 -6.16 0.10 2.02
N GLU A 137 -6.63 1.34 2.05
CA GLU A 137 -8.05 1.69 2.09
C GLU A 137 -8.83 1.17 0.86
N SER A 138 -8.15 0.92 -0.25
CA SER A 138 -8.75 0.50 -1.53
C SER A 138 -8.34 -0.91 -1.96
N THR A 139 -7.87 -1.74 -1.04
CA THR A 139 -7.44 -3.11 -1.33
C THR A 139 -8.16 -4.15 -0.47
N HIS A 140 -8.32 -5.36 -1.02
CA HIS A 140 -8.90 -6.52 -0.35
C HIS A 140 -7.85 -7.46 0.25
N PHE A 141 -6.68 -6.93 0.57
CA PHE A 141 -5.64 -7.65 1.29
C PHE A 141 -5.10 -6.84 2.48
N ALA A 142 -4.57 -7.54 3.46
CA ALA A 142 -3.95 -6.97 4.65
C ALA A 142 -2.70 -7.75 5.04
N VAL A 143 -1.70 -7.05 5.57
CA VAL A 143 -0.41 -7.63 5.94
C VAL A 143 -0.35 -7.88 7.43
N VAL A 144 0.18 -9.05 7.82
CA VAL A 144 0.49 -9.40 9.20
C VAL A 144 1.79 -10.22 9.25
N TYR A 145 2.56 -10.05 10.31
CA TYR A 145 3.81 -10.77 10.53
C TYR A 145 3.62 -11.86 11.58
N ILE A 146 4.12 -13.06 11.28
CA ILE A 146 4.14 -14.22 12.18
C ILE A 146 5.58 -14.71 12.21
N ASP A 147 6.21 -14.75 13.37
CA ASP A 147 7.60 -15.20 13.57
C ASP A 147 8.59 -14.51 12.61
N GLY A 148 8.41 -13.21 12.37
CA GLY A 148 9.23 -12.43 11.44
C GLY A 148 8.91 -12.62 9.95
N CYS A 149 8.06 -13.57 9.60
CA CYS A 149 7.62 -13.84 8.23
C CYS A 149 6.37 -13.02 7.88
N LYS A 150 6.37 -12.41 6.68
CA LYS A 150 5.24 -11.64 6.16
C LYS A 150 4.17 -12.56 5.56
N TYR A 151 2.95 -12.43 6.04
CA TYR A 151 1.75 -13.03 5.46
C TYR A 151 0.82 -11.95 4.92
N SER A 152 0.11 -12.26 3.84
CA SER A 152 -0.91 -11.39 3.27
C SER A 152 -2.23 -12.14 3.29
N VAL A 153 -3.16 -11.69 4.13
CA VAL A 153 -4.54 -12.14 4.11
C VAL A 153 -5.21 -11.47 2.91
N ASN A 154 -5.81 -12.27 2.04
CA ASN A 154 -6.40 -11.80 0.78
C ASN A 154 -7.81 -12.40 0.65
N HIS A 155 -8.83 -11.57 0.85
CA HIS A 155 -10.21 -12.00 0.71
C HIS A 155 -11.13 -10.81 0.43
N ALA A 156 -12.10 -11.01 -0.46
CA ALA A 156 -13.03 -9.96 -0.84
C ALA A 156 -13.77 -9.29 0.35
N SER A 157 -14.03 -10.03 1.41
CA SER A 157 -14.76 -9.54 2.58
C SER A 157 -13.95 -8.59 3.48
N ILE A 158 -12.62 -8.49 3.32
CA ILE A 158 -11.82 -7.57 4.13
C ILE A 158 -11.72 -6.17 3.51
N PHE A 159 -12.28 -6.00 2.31
CA PHE A 159 -12.33 -4.72 1.62
C PHE A 159 -13.12 -3.70 2.45
N PRO A 160 -12.60 -2.51 2.76
CA PRO A 160 -13.33 -1.50 3.52
C PRO A 160 -14.63 -1.11 2.83
N ASP A 161 -15.70 -0.92 3.60
CA ASP A 161 -17.01 -0.52 3.06
C ASP A 161 -17.03 0.96 2.69
N TYR A 162 -16.36 1.78 3.52
CA TYR A 162 -16.28 3.22 3.35
C TYR A 162 -14.83 3.69 3.40
N VAL A 163 -14.51 4.66 2.55
CA VAL A 163 -13.21 5.34 2.54
C VAL A 163 -13.44 6.84 2.65
N LEU A 164 -12.73 7.48 3.57
CA LEU A 164 -12.71 8.92 3.69
C LEU A 164 -11.32 9.43 3.30
N LEU A 165 -11.22 10.06 2.15
CA LEU A 165 -10.01 10.72 1.69
C LEU A 165 -10.01 12.16 2.19
N ILE A 166 -9.27 12.40 3.27
CA ILE A 166 -9.15 13.69 3.94
C ILE A 166 -7.70 14.18 3.79
N PRO A 167 -7.37 14.91 2.72
CA PRO A 167 -6.00 15.31 2.42
C PRO A 167 -5.33 16.11 3.53
N SER A 168 -6.11 16.93 4.26
CA SER A 168 -5.60 17.72 5.39
C SER A 168 -4.92 16.87 6.47
N LEU A 169 -5.27 15.58 6.61
CA LEU A 169 -4.61 14.65 7.53
C LEU A 169 -3.15 14.35 7.14
N THR A 170 -2.73 14.68 5.90
CA THR A 170 -1.35 14.51 5.43
C THR A 170 -0.50 15.76 5.56
N TYR A 171 -1.09 16.93 5.84
CA TYR A 171 -0.39 18.22 5.76
C TYR A 171 0.77 18.35 6.75
N ASN A 172 0.69 17.68 7.90
CA ASN A 172 1.73 17.66 8.91
C ASN A 172 2.70 16.46 8.76
N SER A 173 2.57 15.66 7.69
CA SER A 173 3.48 14.54 7.46
C SER A 173 4.89 15.05 7.12
N PRO A 174 5.96 14.50 7.74
CA PRO A 174 7.33 14.83 7.39
C PRO A 174 7.61 14.62 5.89
N CYS A 175 8.48 15.44 5.31
CA CYS A 175 8.82 15.38 3.88
C CYS A 175 9.29 13.97 3.46
N TYR A 176 10.15 13.34 4.27
CA TYR A 176 10.64 11.99 3.99
C TYR A 176 9.53 10.93 4.01
N LEU A 177 8.57 11.02 4.95
CA LEU A 177 7.42 10.11 4.96
C LEU A 177 6.53 10.32 3.74
N THR A 178 6.35 11.59 3.32
CA THR A 178 5.60 11.92 2.09
C THR A 178 6.30 11.36 0.84
N ALA A 179 7.63 11.49 0.77
CA ALA A 179 8.43 10.92 -0.32
C ALA A 179 8.32 9.39 -0.36
N CYS A 180 8.50 8.71 0.77
CA CYS A 180 8.37 7.25 0.85
C CYS A 180 6.97 6.78 0.46
N SER A 181 5.91 7.42 0.99
CA SER A 181 4.53 7.03 0.69
C SER A 181 4.19 7.24 -0.78
N GLY A 182 4.51 8.41 -1.33
CA GLY A 182 4.23 8.72 -2.73
C GLY A 182 5.06 7.88 -3.70
N ALA A 183 6.32 7.56 -3.38
CA ALA A 183 7.14 6.64 -4.17
C ALA A 183 6.54 5.23 -4.19
N ASP A 184 6.00 4.74 -3.05
CA ASP A 184 5.27 3.48 -2.98
C ASP A 184 4.08 3.48 -3.94
N ALA A 185 3.24 4.52 -3.90
CA ALA A 185 2.09 4.66 -4.80
C ALA A 185 2.49 4.71 -6.28
N LEU A 186 3.57 5.42 -6.63
CA LEU A 186 4.07 5.48 -8.00
C LEU A 186 4.54 4.10 -8.48
N CYS A 187 5.32 3.41 -7.66
CA CYS A 187 5.80 2.06 -7.97
C CYS A 187 4.63 1.08 -8.13
N GLN A 188 3.63 1.13 -7.24
CA GLN A 188 2.40 0.34 -7.34
C GLN A 188 1.68 0.59 -8.68
N ALA A 189 1.50 1.85 -9.07
CA ALA A 189 0.82 2.21 -10.29
C ALA A 189 1.59 1.71 -11.53
N ILE A 190 2.91 1.88 -11.58
CA ILE A 190 3.74 1.40 -12.69
C ILE A 190 3.69 -0.13 -12.77
N GLU A 191 3.85 -0.83 -11.65
CA GLU A 191 3.80 -2.30 -11.64
C GLU A 191 2.41 -2.85 -11.98
N SER A 192 1.33 -2.20 -11.51
CA SER A 192 -0.03 -2.53 -11.89
C SER A 192 -0.25 -2.44 -13.40
N TYR A 193 0.37 -1.46 -14.05
CA TYR A 193 0.17 -1.21 -15.48
C TYR A 193 0.69 -2.35 -16.37
N TRP A 194 1.86 -2.90 -16.06
CA TRP A 194 2.47 -4.01 -16.80
C TRP A 194 2.16 -5.40 -16.27
N SER A 195 1.50 -5.50 -15.12
CA SER A 195 1.22 -6.77 -14.45
C SER A 195 0.53 -7.78 -15.37
N VAL A 196 0.87 -9.06 -15.22
CA VAL A 196 0.18 -10.16 -15.91
C VAL A 196 -1.32 -10.15 -15.62
N GLN A 197 -1.73 -9.79 -14.41
CA GLN A 197 -3.14 -9.68 -14.02
C GLN A 197 -3.76 -8.32 -14.33
N SER A 198 -3.06 -7.41 -15.04
CA SER A 198 -3.62 -6.12 -15.40
C SER A 198 -4.84 -6.24 -16.32
N THR A 199 -5.85 -5.45 -16.03
CA THR A 199 -7.05 -5.27 -16.84
C THR A 199 -7.07 -3.87 -17.44
N GLU A 200 -8.00 -3.58 -18.34
CA GLU A 200 -8.22 -2.23 -18.85
C GLU A 200 -8.57 -1.27 -17.69
N GLU A 201 -9.43 -1.71 -16.76
CA GLU A 201 -9.81 -0.94 -15.59
C GLU A 201 -8.60 -0.63 -14.69
N SER A 202 -7.79 -1.63 -14.32
CA SER A 202 -6.61 -1.40 -13.49
C SER A 202 -5.59 -0.47 -14.16
N ARG A 203 -5.40 -0.61 -15.47
CA ARG A 203 -4.51 0.28 -16.23
C ARG A 203 -5.04 1.71 -16.31
N SER A 204 -6.35 1.91 -16.38
CA SER A 204 -6.96 3.24 -16.33
C SER A 204 -6.64 3.95 -15.01
N TYR A 205 -6.86 3.27 -13.87
CA TYR A 205 -6.48 3.80 -12.56
C TYR A 205 -4.98 4.06 -12.44
N ALA A 206 -4.16 3.11 -12.88
CA ALA A 206 -2.71 3.21 -12.83
C ALA A 206 -2.19 4.38 -13.67
N LYS A 207 -2.73 4.58 -14.88
CA LYS A 207 -2.37 5.69 -15.78
C LYS A 207 -2.61 7.04 -15.12
N GLU A 208 -3.79 7.25 -14.56
CA GLU A 208 -4.13 8.49 -13.89
C GLU A 208 -3.26 8.71 -12.64
N ALA A 209 -3.02 7.66 -11.85
CA ALA A 209 -2.12 7.72 -10.71
C ALA A 209 -0.69 8.12 -11.10
N ILE A 210 -0.12 7.51 -12.14
CA ILE A 210 1.23 7.81 -12.65
C ILE A 210 1.35 9.29 -13.02
N LEU A 211 0.42 9.80 -13.84
CA LEU A 211 0.46 11.20 -14.30
C LEU A 211 0.39 12.17 -13.12
N LEU A 212 -0.51 11.94 -12.17
CA LEU A 212 -0.64 12.80 -10.99
C LEU A 212 0.60 12.72 -10.08
N LEU A 213 1.15 11.53 -9.86
CA LEU A 213 2.31 11.35 -8.99
C LEU A 213 3.58 11.95 -9.60
N LEU A 214 3.83 11.76 -10.89
CA LEU A 214 4.97 12.39 -11.56
C LEU A 214 4.88 13.91 -11.51
N GLN A 215 3.69 14.47 -11.68
CA GLN A 215 3.48 15.91 -11.68
C GLN A 215 3.53 16.54 -10.29
N TYR A 216 2.90 15.92 -9.28
CA TYR A 216 2.64 16.59 -8.00
C TYR A 216 3.46 16.07 -6.82
N LEU A 217 4.04 14.87 -6.89
CA LEU A 217 4.78 14.31 -5.76
C LEU A 217 5.99 15.15 -5.32
N PRO A 218 6.82 15.69 -6.24
CA PRO A 218 7.93 16.57 -5.86
C PRO A 218 7.48 17.83 -5.08
N GLN A 219 6.33 18.40 -5.44
CA GLN A 219 5.75 19.56 -4.76
C GLN A 219 5.14 19.16 -3.41
N ALA A 220 4.46 18.01 -3.35
CA ALA A 220 3.90 17.48 -2.10
C ALA A 220 4.99 17.20 -1.05
N VAL A 221 6.15 16.71 -1.47
CA VAL A 221 7.33 16.52 -0.61
C VAL A 221 7.83 17.86 -0.05
N LYS A 222 7.74 18.93 -0.83
CA LYS A 222 8.04 20.31 -0.40
C LYS A 222 6.91 20.98 0.39
N ASN A 223 5.89 20.21 0.77
CA ASN A 223 4.75 20.63 1.56
C ASN A 223 3.76 21.57 0.85
N ASP A 224 3.67 21.52 -0.49
CA ASP A 224 2.60 22.17 -1.21
C ASP A 224 1.27 21.43 -0.91
N LEU A 225 0.29 22.15 -0.34
CA LEU A 225 -0.96 21.55 0.13
C LEU A 225 -1.85 21.09 -1.03
N ASN A 226 -1.88 21.83 -2.15
CA ASN A 226 -2.63 21.41 -3.32
C ASN A 226 -2.04 20.14 -3.94
N ALA A 227 -0.72 20.07 -4.00
CA ALA A 227 -0.04 18.86 -4.45
C ALA A 227 -0.31 17.66 -3.53
N ARG A 228 -0.36 17.87 -2.20
CA ARG A 228 -0.74 16.80 -1.23
C ARG A 228 -2.15 16.28 -1.48
N ASN A 229 -3.10 17.16 -1.83
CA ASN A 229 -4.45 16.74 -2.21
C ASN A 229 -4.41 15.81 -3.43
N LYS A 230 -3.68 16.21 -4.48
CA LYS A 230 -3.55 15.40 -5.70
C LYS A 230 -2.85 14.07 -5.45
N VAL A 231 -1.80 14.05 -4.63
CA VAL A 231 -1.06 12.83 -4.27
C VAL A 231 -1.94 11.87 -3.46
N MET A 232 -2.82 12.35 -2.57
CA MET A 232 -3.75 11.47 -1.85
C MET A 232 -4.71 10.75 -2.81
N PHE A 233 -5.31 11.47 -3.75
CA PHE A 233 -6.18 10.85 -4.76
C PHE A 233 -5.42 9.89 -5.65
N ALA A 234 -4.21 10.24 -6.07
CA ALA A 234 -3.35 9.39 -6.88
C ALA A 234 -2.97 8.09 -6.15
N ALA A 235 -2.64 8.16 -4.85
CA ALA A 235 -2.36 6.98 -4.04
C ALA A 235 -3.59 6.06 -3.91
N ASN A 236 -4.78 6.63 -3.77
CA ASN A 236 -6.03 5.84 -3.78
C ASN A 236 -6.25 5.15 -5.12
N LEU A 237 -6.02 5.84 -6.25
CA LEU A 237 -6.09 5.24 -7.60
C LEU A 237 -5.07 4.11 -7.76
N ALA A 238 -3.82 4.29 -7.29
CA ALA A 238 -2.81 3.23 -7.28
C ALA A 238 -3.27 2.01 -6.46
N GLY A 239 -3.87 2.25 -5.29
CA GLY A 239 -4.49 1.21 -4.47
C GLY A 239 -5.59 0.44 -5.20
N ARG A 240 -6.50 1.15 -5.90
CA ARG A 240 -7.54 0.53 -6.73
C ARG A 240 -6.96 -0.28 -7.89
N ALA A 241 -5.88 0.20 -8.49
CA ALA A 241 -5.19 -0.51 -9.56
C ALA A 241 -4.60 -1.84 -9.05
N ILE A 242 -3.83 -1.83 -7.97
CA ILE A 242 -3.24 -3.05 -7.39
C ILE A 242 -4.26 -3.97 -6.74
N ASN A 243 -5.43 -3.47 -6.37
CA ASN A 243 -6.53 -4.31 -5.89
C ASN A 243 -7.01 -5.30 -6.97
N ILE A 244 -6.85 -4.95 -8.24
CA ILE A 244 -7.20 -5.80 -9.39
C ILE A 244 -5.99 -6.60 -9.86
N SER A 245 -4.84 -5.93 -10.06
CA SER A 245 -3.69 -6.45 -10.80
C SER A 245 -2.57 -6.98 -9.92
N PHE A 246 -2.55 -6.65 -8.63
CA PHE A 246 -1.43 -6.82 -7.71
C PHE A 246 -0.14 -6.13 -8.19
N THR A 247 0.90 -6.18 -7.36
CA THR A 247 2.26 -5.72 -7.70
C THR A 247 3.10 -6.86 -8.28
N THR A 248 4.33 -6.57 -8.70
CA THR A 248 5.20 -7.49 -9.42
C THR A 248 6.58 -7.64 -8.76
N ALA A 249 7.65 -7.73 -9.53
CA ALA A 249 8.99 -8.07 -9.06
C ALA A 249 9.65 -7.00 -8.19
N ALA A 250 9.43 -5.70 -8.46
CA ALA A 250 10.04 -4.64 -7.66
C ALA A 250 9.55 -4.68 -6.21
N HIS A 251 8.24 -4.80 -6.00
CA HIS A 251 7.66 -4.99 -4.67
C HIS A 251 8.08 -6.32 -4.05
N ALA A 252 8.13 -7.42 -4.83
CA ALA A 252 8.52 -8.73 -4.31
C ALA A 252 9.94 -8.71 -3.72
N TYR A 253 10.87 -8.01 -4.37
CA TYR A 253 12.25 -7.88 -3.90
C TYR A 253 12.40 -6.88 -2.75
N SER A 254 11.65 -5.77 -2.77
CA SER A 254 11.75 -4.71 -1.78
C SER A 254 11.44 -5.15 -0.34
N TYR A 255 10.63 -6.20 -0.15
CA TYR A 255 10.34 -6.71 1.20
C TYR A 255 11.59 -7.19 1.93
N ALA A 256 12.51 -7.83 1.19
CA ALA A 256 13.80 -8.22 1.73
C ALA A 256 14.63 -6.98 2.14
N LEU A 257 14.69 -5.96 1.26
CA LEU A 257 15.37 -4.69 1.58
C LEU A 257 14.80 -4.03 2.83
N THR A 258 13.47 -3.91 2.93
CA THR A 258 12.81 -3.35 4.11
C THR A 258 13.17 -4.12 5.38
N SER A 259 13.17 -5.46 5.33
CA SER A 259 13.42 -6.29 6.50
C SER A 259 14.89 -6.28 6.95
N TYR A 260 15.82 -6.41 6.01
CA TYR A 260 17.25 -6.50 6.33
C TYR A 260 17.91 -5.14 6.58
N LEU A 261 17.48 -4.12 5.84
CA LEU A 261 18.10 -2.79 5.89
C LEU A 261 17.30 -1.79 6.71
N GLN A 262 16.10 -2.18 7.16
CA GLN A 262 15.19 -1.35 7.96
C GLN A 262 14.85 0.02 7.33
N ILE A 263 14.88 0.07 5.99
CA ILE A 263 14.44 1.26 5.25
C ILE A 263 12.93 1.22 5.01
N PRO A 264 12.26 2.37 4.95
CA PRO A 264 10.84 2.46 4.64
C PRO A 264 10.50 1.75 3.32
N HIS A 265 9.35 1.07 3.28
CA HIS A 265 8.95 0.23 2.16
C HIS A 265 8.97 0.94 0.81
N GLY A 266 8.34 2.12 0.71
CA GLY A 266 8.31 2.87 -0.56
C GLY A 266 9.70 3.32 -1.03
N HIS A 267 10.61 3.64 -0.11
CA HIS A 267 12.01 3.88 -0.46
C HIS A 267 12.67 2.60 -1.00
N ALA A 268 12.45 1.45 -0.35
CA ALA A 268 12.98 0.17 -0.82
C ALA A 268 12.49 -0.21 -2.21
N VAL A 269 11.20 0.00 -2.50
CA VAL A 269 10.64 -0.30 -3.84
C VAL A 269 11.22 0.62 -4.90
N SER A 270 11.37 1.91 -4.60
CA SER A 270 11.90 2.89 -5.56
C SER A 270 13.33 2.59 -5.98
N LEU A 271 14.14 1.97 -5.13
CA LEU A 271 15.49 1.51 -5.47
C LEU A 271 15.48 0.35 -6.48
N THR A 272 14.46 -0.46 -6.48
CA THR A 272 14.39 -1.68 -7.32
C THR A 272 13.64 -1.48 -8.62
N LEU A 273 12.67 -0.57 -8.66
CA LEU A 273 11.80 -0.35 -9.81
C LEU A 273 12.56 -0.05 -11.12
N PRO A 274 13.58 0.84 -11.16
CA PRO A 274 14.31 1.13 -12.40
C PRO A 274 14.94 -0.12 -13.02
N TYR A 275 15.51 -1.00 -12.20
CA TYR A 275 16.09 -2.24 -12.65
C TYR A 275 15.06 -3.18 -13.27
N PHE A 276 13.92 -3.40 -12.61
CA PHE A 276 12.86 -4.26 -13.14
C PHE A 276 12.16 -3.65 -14.34
N PHE A 277 12.09 -2.31 -14.44
CA PHE A 277 11.63 -1.65 -15.65
C PHE A 277 12.51 -2.02 -16.85
N ASN A 278 13.83 -1.92 -16.68
CA ASN A 278 14.79 -2.31 -17.71
C ASN A 278 14.66 -3.80 -18.11
N LEU A 279 14.50 -4.70 -17.14
CA LEU A 279 14.29 -6.12 -17.44
C LEU A 279 13.01 -6.35 -18.25
N ASN A 280 11.92 -5.67 -17.91
CA ASN A 280 10.65 -5.80 -18.62
C ASN A 280 10.70 -5.24 -20.05
N MET A 281 11.54 -4.24 -20.32
CA MET A 281 11.81 -3.77 -21.69
C MET A 281 12.48 -4.83 -22.59
N LEU A 282 13.21 -5.78 -21.99
CA LEU A 282 13.88 -6.87 -22.69
C LEU A 282 12.95 -8.06 -22.98
N ALA A 283 11.64 -7.86 -22.92
CA ALA A 283 10.66 -8.90 -23.22
C ALA A 283 10.86 -9.52 -24.61
N SER A 284 10.97 -10.85 -24.65
CA SER A 284 11.13 -11.67 -25.85
C SER A 284 10.18 -12.86 -25.80
N PRO A 285 9.96 -13.58 -26.90
CA PRO A 285 9.13 -14.80 -26.89
C PRO A 285 9.60 -15.85 -25.86
N GLU A 286 10.92 -15.92 -25.61
CA GLU A 286 11.54 -16.94 -24.75
C GLU A 286 11.35 -16.63 -23.25
N ASN A 287 11.33 -15.35 -22.89
CA ASN A 287 11.23 -14.90 -21.49
C ASN A 287 9.89 -14.30 -21.10
N CYS A 288 8.95 -14.15 -22.04
CA CYS A 288 7.61 -13.62 -21.77
C CYS A 288 6.86 -14.56 -20.81
N ASN A 289 6.32 -13.97 -19.74
CA ASN A 289 5.52 -14.67 -18.74
C ASN A 289 4.02 -14.38 -18.89
N ASP A 290 3.69 -13.34 -19.64
CA ASP A 290 2.31 -12.91 -19.84
C ASP A 290 1.61 -13.78 -20.90
N PRO A 291 0.49 -14.45 -20.59
CA PRO A 291 -0.23 -15.29 -21.55
C PRO A 291 -0.82 -14.51 -22.74
N ARG A 292 -0.93 -13.17 -22.63
CA ARG A 292 -1.34 -12.30 -23.74
C ARG A 292 -0.25 -12.11 -24.79
N GLY A 293 0.97 -12.56 -24.48
CA GLY A 293 2.11 -12.60 -25.39
C GLY A 293 3.00 -11.37 -25.36
N VAL A 294 4.18 -11.51 -25.96
CA VAL A 294 5.26 -10.51 -25.94
C VAL A 294 4.85 -9.17 -26.59
N THR A 295 3.99 -9.20 -27.60
CA THR A 295 3.50 -7.96 -28.25
C THR A 295 2.72 -7.11 -27.26
N PHE A 296 1.81 -7.73 -26.49
CA PHE A 296 1.05 -7.06 -25.46
C PHE A 296 1.97 -6.42 -24.40
N VAL A 297 2.99 -7.17 -23.94
CA VAL A 297 3.96 -6.65 -22.94
C VAL A 297 4.71 -5.44 -23.50
N LYS A 298 5.22 -5.52 -24.73
CA LYS A 298 5.93 -4.40 -25.37
C LYS A 298 5.07 -3.16 -25.56
N GLU A 299 3.81 -3.33 -25.93
CA GLU A 299 2.87 -2.20 -26.01
C GLU A 299 2.70 -1.51 -24.65
N ARG A 300 2.49 -2.28 -23.57
CA ARG A 300 2.33 -1.71 -22.21
C ARG A 300 3.60 -0.99 -21.75
N ILE A 301 4.77 -1.52 -22.05
CA ILE A 301 6.04 -0.85 -21.74
C ILE A 301 6.18 0.44 -22.55
N ASN A 302 5.84 0.45 -23.83
CA ASN A 302 5.90 1.67 -24.68
C ASN A 302 4.91 2.75 -24.18
N GLU A 303 3.72 2.35 -23.73
CA GLU A 303 2.77 3.27 -23.12
C GLU A 303 3.33 3.87 -21.82
N LEU A 304 3.96 3.05 -20.96
CA LEU A 304 4.62 3.54 -19.75
C LEU A 304 5.77 4.50 -20.05
N LEU A 305 6.60 4.22 -21.05
CA LEU A 305 7.65 5.14 -21.50
C LEU A 305 7.04 6.49 -21.90
N THR A 306 5.94 6.49 -22.64
CA THR A 306 5.22 7.72 -23.01
C THR A 306 4.66 8.45 -21.80
N LEU A 307 4.05 7.73 -20.83
CA LEU A 307 3.50 8.31 -19.60
C LEU A 307 4.57 8.95 -18.71
N CYS A 308 5.77 8.35 -18.71
CA CYS A 308 6.92 8.86 -17.94
C CYS A 308 7.74 9.91 -18.69
N ASP A 309 7.34 10.29 -19.90
CA ASP A 309 8.13 11.17 -20.80
C ASP A 309 9.57 10.65 -20.97
N CYS A 310 9.71 9.35 -21.23
CA CYS A 310 10.98 8.65 -21.32
C CYS A 310 11.13 7.90 -22.64
N THR A 311 12.40 7.59 -22.96
CA THR A 311 12.78 6.66 -24.02
C THR A 311 13.39 5.38 -23.41
N PRO A 312 13.54 4.29 -24.17
CA PRO A 312 14.21 3.09 -23.68
C PRO A 312 15.64 3.34 -23.19
N GLN A 313 16.32 4.37 -23.71
CA GLN A 313 17.71 4.70 -23.38
C GLN A 313 17.85 5.47 -22.08
N ASN A 314 16.86 6.28 -21.68
CA ASN A 314 16.96 7.17 -20.53
C ASN A 314 16.02 6.85 -19.36
N VAL A 315 15.09 5.90 -19.50
CA VAL A 315 14.07 5.63 -18.45
C VAL A 315 14.68 5.24 -17.12
N MET A 316 15.73 4.43 -17.11
CA MET A 316 16.41 4.05 -15.86
C MET A 316 17.01 5.28 -15.17
N GLU A 317 17.75 6.09 -15.90
CA GLU A 317 18.39 7.29 -15.39
C GLU A 317 17.35 8.30 -14.89
N ASN A 318 16.30 8.53 -15.67
CA ASN A 318 15.22 9.45 -15.29
C ASN A 318 14.45 8.99 -14.05
N LEU A 319 14.14 7.69 -13.91
CA LEU A 319 13.50 7.17 -12.70
C LEU A 319 14.40 7.28 -11.48
N VAL A 320 15.69 6.94 -11.62
CA VAL A 320 16.67 7.13 -10.53
C VAL A 320 16.76 8.59 -10.14
N ALA A 321 16.89 9.52 -11.10
CA ALA A 321 16.94 10.95 -10.85
C ALA A 321 15.66 11.47 -10.18
N PHE A 322 14.49 11.00 -10.60
CA PHE A 322 13.21 11.35 -9.98
C PHE A 322 13.17 10.92 -8.51
N PHE A 323 13.53 9.67 -8.20
CA PHE A 323 13.55 9.20 -6.81
C PHE A 323 14.64 9.91 -5.99
N GLN A 324 15.81 10.21 -6.56
CA GLN A 324 16.83 11.01 -5.89
C GLN A 324 16.33 12.42 -5.56
N LEU A 325 15.56 13.05 -6.46
CA LEU A 325 14.92 14.34 -6.19
C LEU A 325 13.95 14.27 -5.00
N LEU A 326 13.18 13.17 -4.86
CA LEU A 326 12.23 13.00 -3.78
C LEU A 326 12.90 12.82 -2.41
N PHE A 327 13.98 12.04 -2.36
CA PHE A 327 14.63 11.67 -1.10
C PHE A 327 15.77 12.63 -0.71
N GLY A 328 16.26 13.48 -1.61
CA GLY A 328 17.33 14.43 -1.34
C GLY A 328 18.60 13.76 -0.81
N GLU A 329 19.27 14.41 0.14
CA GLU A 329 20.53 13.94 0.73
C GLU A 329 20.37 12.64 1.56
N VAL A 330 19.17 12.33 2.05
CA VAL A 330 18.89 11.08 2.77
C VAL A 330 19.23 9.84 1.93
N ASN A 331 19.17 9.97 0.62
CA ASN A 331 19.57 8.90 -0.32
C ASN A 331 21.09 8.62 -0.28
N ASN A 332 21.91 9.58 0.18
CA ASN A 332 23.36 9.40 0.26
C ASN A 332 23.83 8.59 1.47
N GLU A 333 23.09 8.59 2.57
CA GLU A 333 23.36 7.73 3.72
C GLU A 333 22.99 6.26 3.44
N ALA A 334 22.01 6.05 2.57
CA ALA A 334 21.59 4.72 2.09
C ALA A 334 22.50 4.12 0.99
N LYS A 335 23.68 4.67 0.71
CA LYS A 335 24.76 3.94 0.03
C LYS A 335 25.25 2.80 0.93
N MET A 336 24.30 1.91 1.21
CA MET A 336 24.51 0.72 2.01
C MET A 336 25.56 -0.14 1.31
N LYS A 337 26.61 -0.48 2.04
CA LYS A 337 27.55 -1.53 1.63
C LYS A 337 26.79 -2.86 1.66
N ILE A 338 26.09 -3.15 0.57
CA ILE A 338 25.46 -4.45 0.39
C ILE A 338 26.60 -5.44 0.14
N THR A 339 26.92 -6.22 1.18
CA THR A 339 27.89 -7.31 1.07
C THR A 339 27.34 -8.44 0.22
N ASP A 340 28.18 -9.27 -0.36
CA ASP A 340 27.74 -10.41 -1.18
C ASP A 340 26.86 -11.38 -0.37
N ASN A 341 27.16 -11.60 0.91
CA ASN A 341 26.33 -12.41 1.81
C ASN A 341 24.92 -11.81 2.01
N LEU A 342 24.82 -10.47 2.19
CA LEU A 342 23.51 -9.81 2.28
C LEU A 342 22.74 -9.94 0.97
N ARG A 343 23.39 -9.81 -0.18
CA ARG A 343 22.79 -9.97 -1.50
C ARG A 343 22.20 -11.36 -1.70
N GLU A 344 22.94 -12.40 -1.33
CA GLU A 344 22.45 -13.78 -1.37
C GLU A 344 21.21 -13.96 -0.49
N ASN A 345 21.22 -13.44 0.73
CA ASN A 345 20.07 -13.47 1.63
C ASN A 345 18.86 -12.71 1.07
N LEU A 346 19.07 -11.54 0.44
CA LEU A 346 18.01 -10.79 -0.22
C LEU A 346 17.36 -11.63 -1.33
N THR A 347 18.16 -12.24 -2.20
CA THR A 347 17.67 -13.10 -3.30
C THR A 347 16.89 -14.31 -2.79
N LEU A 348 17.39 -14.99 -1.74
CA LEU A 348 16.73 -16.17 -1.16
C LEU A 348 15.42 -15.84 -0.46
N SER A 349 15.21 -14.60 -0.01
CA SER A 349 14.00 -14.15 0.70
C SER A 349 12.85 -13.77 -0.24
N VAL A 350 13.09 -13.71 -1.55
CA VAL A 350 12.06 -13.30 -2.52
C VAL A 350 10.99 -14.38 -2.66
N ASN A 351 9.74 -13.99 -2.49
CA ASN A 351 8.61 -14.88 -2.73
C ASN A 351 8.42 -15.11 -4.24
N LEU A 352 8.80 -16.31 -4.71
CA LEU A 352 8.74 -16.70 -6.13
C LEU A 352 7.32 -16.64 -6.72
N GLN A 353 6.28 -16.88 -5.92
CA GLN A 353 4.90 -16.79 -6.42
C GLN A 353 4.54 -15.36 -6.85
N ARG A 354 5.09 -14.35 -6.16
CA ARG A 354 4.87 -12.94 -6.53
C ARG A 354 5.56 -12.56 -7.83
N LEU A 355 6.66 -13.25 -8.18
CA LEU A 355 7.35 -13.05 -9.45
C LEU A 355 6.54 -13.54 -10.65
N GLN A 356 5.59 -14.46 -10.45
CA GLN A 356 4.72 -14.96 -11.53
C GLN A 356 3.80 -13.86 -12.11
N ASN A 357 3.57 -12.78 -11.36
CA ASN A 357 2.80 -11.64 -11.84
C ASN A 357 3.63 -10.63 -12.66
N ASN A 358 4.95 -10.81 -12.71
CA ASN A 358 5.82 -9.98 -13.55
C ASN A 358 5.70 -10.41 -15.02
N PRO A 359 5.61 -9.47 -15.99
CA PRO A 359 5.39 -9.80 -17.40
C PRO A 359 6.56 -10.55 -18.05
N VAL A 360 7.75 -10.45 -17.48
CA VAL A 360 8.96 -11.16 -17.89
C VAL A 360 9.39 -12.13 -16.79
N LYS A 361 9.80 -13.33 -17.16
CA LYS A 361 10.34 -14.32 -16.23
C LYS A 361 11.61 -13.79 -15.57
N ILE A 362 11.63 -13.83 -14.24
CA ILE A 362 12.77 -13.38 -13.42
C ILE A 362 13.54 -14.59 -12.94
N SER A 363 14.81 -14.69 -13.32
CA SER A 363 15.72 -15.74 -12.88
C SER A 363 16.45 -15.34 -11.58
N LYS A 364 17.06 -16.31 -10.89
CA LYS A 364 17.96 -16.03 -9.75
C LYS A 364 19.09 -15.08 -10.16
N LYS A 365 19.68 -15.28 -11.35
CA LYS A 365 20.74 -14.42 -11.89
C LYS A 365 20.29 -12.96 -12.04
N ASP A 366 19.04 -12.73 -12.43
CA ASP A 366 18.50 -11.36 -12.53
C ASP A 366 18.43 -10.71 -11.14
N LEU A 367 17.99 -11.46 -10.11
CA LEU A 367 17.95 -10.97 -8.73
C LEU A 367 19.35 -10.68 -8.17
N ASP A 368 20.35 -11.52 -8.47
CA ASP A 368 21.74 -11.35 -8.04
C ASP A 368 22.42 -10.15 -8.72
N ASN A 369 21.93 -9.72 -9.88
CA ASN A 369 22.47 -8.61 -10.66
C ASN A 369 21.91 -7.24 -10.26
N ILE A 370 20.95 -7.16 -9.37
CA ILE A 370 20.39 -5.86 -8.90
C ILE A 370 21.52 -5.04 -8.26
N ARG A 371 21.64 -3.78 -8.68
CA ARG A 371 22.57 -2.79 -8.13
C ARG A 371 21.76 -1.56 -7.71
N PHE A 372 22.16 -0.96 -6.59
CA PHE A 372 21.49 0.23 -6.00
C PHE A 372 22.45 1.40 -6.00
#